data_1437c801fff1f0b8ba348cfb5f4e4fb6
#
_entry.id   1437c801fff1f0b8ba348cfb5f4e4fb6
#
_cell.length_a   1.000
_cell.length_b   1.000
_cell.length_c   1.000
_cell.angle_alpha   90.00
_cell.angle_beta   90.00
_cell.angle_gamma   90.00
#
_symmetry.space_group_name_H-M   'P 1'
#
loop_
_entity.id
_entity.type
_entity.pdbx_description
1 polymer ?
#
loop_
_entity_poly.entity_id
_entity_poly.type
_entity_poly.pdbx_seq_one_letter_code
_entity_poly.pdbx_strand_id
1 'polypeptide(L)'
;MNKRIVILYFFVFWSVAISAQQEMRFTQYMFNLYQVNSAYAGSREAISLAAIVRSQWTGIDGSPTMESITATAPILSKNIGVGFKAINQSSGASNQTKVMGTFAYHLRLGNGRLAFAASAGMFNNRFNWGKAQFKDQIDQIQTSGVENSYSAALDFSSYFYMPTWYVGIQFENINQSEYETIADGSSKNLLNYTIIAGKAFPFSSNIVFKPSLLLRGTKGSFIGELNLSLLFNETFWVGMTYRSNTEISFIFEYNLKQKLRIGYSFDYSINSLQTQYSGSHELFLGFDIQVKNKNMVSPRYF
;
A
#
# COMPACT_ATOMS: atom_id res chain seq x y z
N MET A 1 -21.39 -32.70 -16.69
CA MET A 1 -20.00 -32.26 -16.50
C MET A 1 -19.48 -32.91 -15.21
N ASN A 2 -18.50 -33.81 -15.32
CA ASN A 2 -18.10 -34.72 -14.24
C ASN A 2 -17.51 -33.94 -13.06
N LYS A 3 -18.08 -34.07 -11.86
CA LYS A 3 -17.61 -33.42 -10.61
C LYS A 3 -16.10 -33.65 -10.35
N ARG A 4 -15.53 -34.75 -10.82
CA ARG A 4 -14.08 -35.07 -10.73
C ARG A 4 -13.22 -34.15 -11.59
N ILE A 5 -13.71 -33.64 -12.74
CA ILE A 5 -12.99 -32.72 -13.60
C ILE A 5 -12.93 -31.31 -12.98
N VAL A 6 -14.00 -30.87 -12.33
CA VAL A 6 -14.04 -29.58 -11.63
C VAL A 6 -13.07 -29.55 -10.44
N ILE A 7 -12.96 -30.65 -9.69
CA ILE A 7 -12.00 -30.79 -8.59
C ILE A 7 -10.56 -30.80 -9.10
N LEU A 8 -10.29 -31.43 -10.27
CA LEU A 8 -8.97 -31.44 -10.86
C LEU A 8 -8.53 -30.05 -11.34
N TYR A 9 -9.42 -29.25 -11.92
CA TYR A 9 -9.16 -27.85 -12.28
C TYR A 9 -8.94 -26.96 -11.05
N PHE A 10 -9.61 -27.23 -9.93
CA PHE A 10 -9.41 -26.50 -8.68
C PHE A 10 -8.01 -26.77 -8.06
N PHE A 11 -7.48 -27.99 -8.20
CA PHE A 11 -6.15 -28.36 -7.73
C PHE A 11 -5.00 -27.89 -8.65
N VAL A 12 -5.21 -27.79 -9.96
CA VAL A 12 -4.21 -27.31 -10.92
C VAL A 12 -3.98 -25.79 -10.77
N PHE A 13 -4.97 -25.03 -10.31
CA PHE A 13 -4.82 -23.60 -10.04
C PHE A 13 -4.01 -23.27 -8.76
N TRP A 14 -3.64 -24.27 -7.94
CA TRP A 14 -2.97 -24.03 -6.67
C TRP A 14 -1.46 -24.25 -6.70
N SER A 15 -0.87 -24.61 -7.81
CA SER A 15 0.58 -24.77 -7.97
C SER A 15 1.24 -23.57 -8.65
N VAL A 16 1.00 -22.35 -8.13
CA VAL A 16 1.77 -21.16 -8.55
C VAL A 16 3.04 -21.11 -7.71
N ALA A 17 4.18 -21.38 -8.35
CA ALA A 17 5.50 -21.20 -7.74
C ALA A 17 5.66 -19.74 -7.26
N ILE A 18 5.86 -19.57 -5.97
CA ILE A 18 6.00 -18.26 -5.32
C ILE A 18 7.42 -17.79 -5.58
N SER A 19 7.59 -16.85 -6.50
CA SER A 19 8.78 -16.02 -6.59
C SER A 19 8.65 -14.91 -5.55
N ALA A 20 9.49 -14.93 -4.53
CA ALA A 20 9.45 -13.96 -3.44
C ALA A 20 10.18 -12.67 -3.84
N GLN A 21 9.53 -11.78 -4.57
CA GLN A 21 9.90 -10.36 -4.57
C GLN A 21 8.98 -9.65 -3.57
N GLN A 22 9.55 -9.20 -2.45
CA GLN A 22 8.80 -8.45 -1.45
C GLN A 22 8.62 -7.01 -1.90
N GLU A 23 7.39 -6.65 -2.20
CA GLU A 23 7.00 -5.27 -2.43
C GLU A 23 6.84 -4.49 -1.12
N MET A 24 7.00 -3.17 -1.21
CA MET A 24 6.73 -2.22 -0.12
C MET A 24 5.27 -2.32 0.33
N ARG A 25 5.01 -2.69 1.58
CA ARG A 25 3.66 -2.93 2.09
C ARG A 25 3.45 -2.31 3.44
N PHE A 26 2.35 -1.58 3.56
CA PHE A 26 1.87 -1.05 4.82
C PHE A 26 0.62 -1.81 5.26
N THR A 27 0.54 -2.12 6.54
CA THR A 27 -0.59 -2.84 7.13
C THR A 27 -1.80 -1.94 7.31
N GLN A 28 -1.60 -0.66 7.61
CA GLN A 28 -2.66 0.32 7.88
C GLN A 28 -3.17 1.07 6.62
N TYR A 29 -3.10 0.43 5.44
CA TYR A 29 -3.54 1.05 4.17
C TYR A 29 -5.00 1.51 4.20
N MET A 30 -5.88 0.85 4.98
CA MET A 30 -7.30 1.19 5.07
C MET A 30 -7.57 2.54 5.73
N PHE A 31 -6.59 3.13 6.42
CA PHE A 31 -6.65 4.47 6.99
C PHE A 31 -6.05 5.53 6.07
N ASN A 32 -5.34 5.09 5.02
CA ASN A 32 -4.77 5.95 3.98
C ASN A 32 -4.86 5.25 2.62
N LEU A 33 -6.05 5.21 2.02
CA LEU A 33 -6.28 4.54 0.74
C LEU A 33 -5.47 5.13 -0.41
N TYR A 34 -5.03 6.40 -0.31
CA TYR A 34 -4.12 7.01 -1.29
C TYR A 34 -2.78 6.26 -1.40
N GLN A 35 -2.36 5.57 -0.34
CA GLN A 35 -1.16 4.75 -0.35
C GLN A 35 -1.22 3.62 -1.39
N VAL A 36 -2.41 3.07 -1.62
CA VAL A 36 -2.65 1.89 -2.48
C VAL A 36 -3.51 2.19 -3.71
N ASN A 37 -4.10 3.40 -3.80
CA ASN A 37 -4.87 3.83 -4.97
C ASN A 37 -4.79 5.34 -5.13
N SER A 38 -4.07 5.80 -6.15
CA SER A 38 -3.82 7.22 -6.40
C SER A 38 -5.08 8.00 -6.78
N ALA A 39 -6.12 7.35 -7.36
CA ALA A 39 -7.39 8.01 -7.69
C ALA A 39 -8.23 8.37 -6.44
N TYR A 40 -7.80 7.93 -5.25
CA TYR A 40 -8.36 8.39 -3.98
C TYR A 40 -8.01 9.86 -3.69
N ALA A 41 -6.97 10.43 -4.31
CA ALA A 41 -6.58 11.84 -4.10
C ALA A 41 -7.75 12.78 -4.34
N GLY A 42 -8.07 13.64 -3.36
CA GLY A 42 -9.18 14.60 -3.43
C GLY A 42 -10.58 13.99 -3.26
N SER A 43 -10.72 12.70 -2.91
CA SER A 43 -12.02 12.08 -2.62
C SER A 43 -12.60 12.50 -1.28
N ARG A 44 -11.77 12.95 -0.34
CA ARG A 44 -12.18 13.47 0.97
C ARG A 44 -12.40 14.99 0.91
N GLU A 45 -13.31 15.48 1.76
CA GLU A 45 -13.52 16.93 1.96
C GLU A 45 -12.45 17.53 2.88
N ALA A 46 -11.20 17.10 2.70
CA ALA A 46 -10.09 17.51 3.54
C ALA A 46 -8.78 17.55 2.75
N ILE A 47 -7.90 18.44 3.13
CA ILE A 47 -6.48 18.29 2.87
C ILE A 47 -5.99 17.27 3.89
N SER A 48 -5.51 16.13 3.42
CA SER A 48 -5.08 15.03 4.27
C SER A 48 -3.57 14.85 4.15
N LEU A 49 -2.90 14.88 5.29
CA LEU A 49 -1.49 14.55 5.44
C LEU A 49 -1.39 13.24 6.21
N ALA A 50 -0.51 12.35 5.81
CA ALA A 50 -0.25 11.13 6.58
C ALA A 50 1.23 10.74 6.51
N ALA A 51 1.72 10.20 7.61
CA ALA A 51 3.03 9.57 7.71
C ALA A 51 2.88 8.17 8.28
N ILE A 52 3.66 7.24 7.77
CA ILE A 52 3.72 5.84 8.22
C ILE A 52 5.18 5.46 8.38
N VAL A 53 5.51 4.81 9.50
CA VAL A 53 6.80 4.19 9.74
C VAL A 53 6.57 2.73 10.12
N ARG A 54 7.24 1.82 9.41
CA ARG A 54 7.15 0.38 9.62
C ARG A 54 8.52 -0.22 9.86
N SER A 55 8.66 -0.99 10.92
CA SER A 55 9.79 -1.87 11.18
C SER A 55 9.32 -3.30 11.00
N GLN A 56 9.82 -3.97 9.96
CA GLN A 56 9.46 -5.33 9.64
C GLN A 56 10.47 -6.30 10.24
N TRP A 57 10.00 -7.46 10.75
CA TRP A 57 10.85 -8.53 11.32
C TRP A 57 11.81 -8.05 12.40
N THR A 58 11.26 -7.38 13.39
CA THR A 58 12.04 -6.80 14.51
C THR A 58 12.88 -7.86 15.21
N GLY A 59 14.16 -7.57 15.39
CA GLY A 59 15.15 -8.49 15.99
C GLY A 59 16.10 -9.14 14.98
N ILE A 60 15.89 -8.91 13.66
CA ILE A 60 16.82 -9.37 12.61
C ILE A 60 17.65 -8.19 12.13
N ASP A 61 18.99 -8.34 12.13
CA ASP A 61 19.89 -7.32 11.59
C ASP A 61 19.67 -7.13 10.08
N GLY A 62 19.60 -5.86 9.66
CA GLY A 62 19.32 -5.52 8.26
C GLY A 62 17.87 -5.76 7.82
N SER A 63 16.97 -6.02 8.77
CA SER A 63 15.53 -6.18 8.48
C SER A 63 14.94 -4.93 7.83
N PRO A 64 13.87 -5.07 6.99
CA PRO A 64 13.30 -3.96 6.28
C PRO A 64 12.70 -2.91 7.22
N THR A 65 13.02 -1.64 6.97
CA THR A 65 12.31 -0.48 7.50
C THR A 65 11.66 0.28 6.36
N MET A 66 10.47 0.79 6.58
CA MET A 66 9.72 1.52 5.56
C MET A 66 9.15 2.79 6.14
N GLU A 67 9.23 3.86 5.39
CA GLU A 67 8.71 5.17 5.72
C GLU A 67 7.89 5.70 4.57
N SER A 68 6.76 6.32 4.86
CA SER A 68 5.94 6.97 3.84
C SER A 68 5.38 8.28 4.34
N ILE A 69 5.38 9.27 3.46
CA ILE A 69 4.69 10.54 3.65
C ILE A 69 3.75 10.72 2.46
N THR A 70 2.49 11.04 2.74
CA THR A 70 1.48 11.33 1.73
C THR A 70 0.77 12.65 2.04
N ALA A 71 0.41 13.35 0.98
CA ALA A 71 -0.43 14.54 1.05
C ALA A 71 -1.47 14.47 -0.07
N THR A 72 -2.73 14.73 0.23
CA THR A 72 -3.80 14.82 -0.77
C THR A 72 -4.69 16.02 -0.50
N ALA A 73 -5.17 16.63 -1.59
CA ALA A 73 -6.08 17.76 -1.49
C ALA A 73 -7.10 17.77 -2.63
N PRO A 74 -8.37 18.13 -2.38
CA PRO A 74 -9.31 18.49 -3.41
C PRO A 74 -9.05 19.92 -3.91
N ILE A 75 -9.18 20.15 -5.21
CA ILE A 75 -9.25 21.51 -5.77
C ILE A 75 -10.71 21.93 -5.78
N LEU A 76 -11.08 22.86 -4.89
CA LEU A 76 -12.46 23.15 -4.47
C LEU A 76 -13.43 23.59 -5.56
N SER A 77 -12.94 24.25 -6.58
CA SER A 77 -13.77 24.77 -7.69
C SER A 77 -13.89 23.79 -8.86
N LYS A 78 -13.21 22.62 -8.78
CA LYS A 78 -13.08 21.67 -9.90
C LYS A 78 -13.23 20.25 -9.35
N ASN A 79 -13.64 19.34 -10.22
CA ASN A 79 -13.67 17.91 -9.90
C ASN A 79 -12.26 17.29 -9.96
N ILE A 80 -11.29 17.93 -9.32
CA ILE A 80 -9.88 17.59 -9.40
C ILE A 80 -9.35 17.32 -7.99
N GLY A 81 -8.61 16.25 -7.86
CA GLY A 81 -7.77 15.94 -6.72
C GLY A 81 -6.29 16.00 -7.09
N VAL A 82 -5.47 16.42 -6.17
CA VAL A 82 -4.01 16.36 -6.29
C VAL A 82 -3.43 15.57 -5.14
N GLY A 83 -2.31 14.91 -5.38
CA GLY A 83 -1.65 14.12 -4.38
C GLY A 83 -0.14 14.12 -4.54
N PHE A 84 0.53 13.89 -3.42
CA PHE A 84 1.96 13.67 -3.32
C PHE A 84 2.21 12.44 -2.46
N LYS A 85 3.17 11.61 -2.85
CA LYS A 85 3.58 10.41 -2.11
C LYS A 85 5.09 10.24 -2.21
N ALA A 86 5.75 10.10 -1.07
CA ALA A 86 7.14 9.69 -0.97
C ALA A 86 7.21 8.45 -0.08
N ILE A 87 7.91 7.42 -0.56
CA ILE A 87 8.12 6.16 0.16
C ILE A 87 9.61 5.88 0.14
N ASN A 88 10.16 5.51 1.28
CA ASN A 88 11.53 5.01 1.42
C ASN A 88 11.49 3.62 2.05
N GLN A 89 12.27 2.69 1.54
CA GLN A 89 12.47 1.36 2.11
C GLN A 89 13.97 1.08 2.19
N SER A 90 14.43 0.67 3.37
CA SER A 90 15.78 0.18 3.59
C SER A 90 15.74 -1.29 3.96
N SER A 91 16.61 -2.11 3.37
CA SER A 91 16.72 -3.54 3.69
C SER A 91 18.18 -3.98 3.45
N GLY A 92 18.92 -4.24 4.52
CA GLY A 92 20.33 -4.58 4.44
C GLY A 92 21.16 -3.53 3.72
N ALA A 93 21.76 -3.92 2.58
CA ALA A 93 22.55 -3.04 1.71
C ALA A 93 21.70 -2.20 0.75
N SER A 94 20.42 -2.55 0.54
CA SER A 94 19.52 -1.90 -0.41
C SER A 94 18.70 -0.80 0.25
N ASN A 95 18.56 0.33 -0.47
CA ASN A 95 17.63 1.40 -0.12
C ASN A 95 16.88 1.83 -1.38
N GLN A 96 15.56 1.88 -1.29
CA GLN A 96 14.68 2.22 -2.40
C GLN A 96 13.81 3.41 -2.04
N THR A 97 13.80 4.44 -2.89
CA THR A 97 12.98 5.63 -2.67
C THR A 97 12.10 5.88 -3.90
N LYS A 98 10.79 6.01 -3.69
CA LYS A 98 9.81 6.36 -4.73
C LYS A 98 9.14 7.67 -4.37
N VAL A 99 9.17 8.66 -5.27
CA VAL A 99 8.52 9.96 -5.11
C VAL A 99 7.56 10.18 -6.27
N MET A 100 6.27 10.45 -5.98
CA MET A 100 5.21 10.54 -6.98
C MET A 100 4.35 11.78 -6.76
N GLY A 101 4.03 12.46 -7.85
CA GLY A 101 2.96 13.45 -7.94
C GLY A 101 1.75 12.85 -8.65
N THR A 102 0.55 13.17 -8.17
CA THR A 102 -0.72 12.62 -8.68
C THR A 102 -1.67 13.74 -9.10
N PHE A 103 -2.32 13.52 -10.22
CA PHE A 103 -3.49 14.27 -10.67
C PHE A 103 -4.67 13.30 -10.81
N ALA A 104 -5.79 13.61 -10.15
CA ALA A 104 -7.02 12.81 -10.17
C ALA A 104 -8.19 13.65 -10.69
N TYR A 105 -9.06 13.05 -11.50
CA TYR A 105 -10.28 13.67 -12.00
C TYR A 105 -11.50 12.85 -11.57
N HIS A 106 -12.48 13.51 -10.94
CA HIS A 106 -13.66 12.91 -10.35
C HIS A 106 -14.90 13.18 -11.18
N LEU A 107 -15.52 12.14 -11.71
CA LEU A 107 -16.78 12.19 -12.44
C LEU A 107 -17.93 11.83 -11.49
N ARG A 108 -19.01 12.58 -11.56
CA ARG A 108 -20.26 12.20 -10.87
C ARG A 108 -20.96 11.13 -11.67
N LEU A 109 -21.27 9.99 -11.04
CA LEU A 109 -21.97 8.85 -11.64
C LEU A 109 -23.11 8.41 -10.73
N GLY A 110 -24.32 8.89 -11.03
CA GLY A 110 -25.48 8.67 -10.16
C GLY A 110 -25.26 9.22 -8.74
N ASN A 111 -25.42 8.37 -7.74
CA ASN A 111 -25.19 8.71 -6.32
C ASN A 111 -23.72 8.52 -5.87
N GLY A 112 -22.85 8.09 -6.76
CA GLY A 112 -21.43 7.87 -6.50
C GLY A 112 -20.53 8.77 -7.31
N ARG A 113 -19.23 8.55 -7.17
CA ARG A 113 -18.20 9.21 -7.97
C ARG A 113 -17.21 8.17 -8.51
N LEU A 114 -16.81 8.38 -9.75
CA LEU A 114 -15.76 7.62 -10.41
C LEU A 114 -14.57 8.57 -10.60
N ALA A 115 -13.43 8.20 -10.03
CA ALA A 115 -12.19 8.94 -10.18
C ALA A 115 -11.21 8.15 -11.04
N PHE A 116 -10.45 8.87 -11.86
CA PHE A 116 -9.29 8.37 -12.58
C PHE A 116 -8.09 9.21 -12.19
N ALA A 117 -6.94 8.59 -12.02
CA ALA A 117 -5.71 9.32 -11.74
C ALA A 117 -4.54 8.80 -12.55
N ALA A 118 -3.68 9.75 -12.91
CA ALA A 118 -2.34 9.52 -13.41
C ALA A 118 -1.34 10.05 -12.38
N SER A 119 -0.31 9.25 -12.11
CA SER A 119 0.80 9.65 -11.25
C SER A 119 2.10 9.52 -12.01
N ALA A 120 2.99 10.49 -11.81
CA ALA A 120 4.31 10.49 -12.40
C ALA A 120 5.36 10.83 -11.33
N GLY A 121 6.53 10.25 -11.45
CA GLY A 121 7.58 10.47 -10.48
C GLY A 121 8.87 9.73 -10.80
N MET A 122 9.67 9.56 -9.76
CA MET A 122 10.99 8.93 -9.82
C MET A 122 11.09 7.79 -8.81
N PHE A 123 11.76 6.75 -9.24
CA PHE A 123 12.23 5.65 -8.40
C PHE A 123 13.76 5.70 -8.36
N ASN A 124 14.33 5.71 -7.16
CA ASN A 124 15.75 5.58 -6.91
C ASN A 124 16.01 4.24 -6.22
N ASN A 125 16.92 3.46 -6.77
CA ASN A 125 17.46 2.26 -6.14
C ASN A 125 18.93 2.49 -5.81
N ARG A 126 19.26 2.42 -4.52
CA ARG A 126 20.59 2.61 -3.99
C ARG A 126 21.07 1.31 -3.35
N PHE A 127 22.22 0.83 -3.76
CA PHE A 127 22.85 -0.35 -3.18
C PHE A 127 24.24 0.01 -2.63
N ASN A 128 24.47 -0.32 -1.35
CA ASN A 128 25.75 -0.07 -0.68
C ASN A 128 26.56 -1.36 -0.63
N TRP A 129 27.47 -1.51 -1.58
CA TRP A 129 28.33 -2.68 -1.70
C TRP A 129 29.21 -2.92 -0.47
N GLY A 130 29.60 -1.87 0.27
CA GLY A 130 30.37 -2.00 1.51
C GLY A 130 29.59 -2.66 2.66
N LYS A 131 28.26 -2.77 2.56
CA LYS A 131 27.40 -3.50 3.50
C LYS A 131 27.06 -4.91 3.03
N ALA A 132 27.39 -5.27 1.79
CA ALA A 132 27.14 -6.60 1.25
C ALA A 132 28.10 -7.61 1.86
N GLN A 133 27.59 -8.76 2.28
CA GLN A 133 28.40 -9.88 2.75
C GLN A 133 28.53 -10.90 1.62
N PHE A 134 29.73 -11.04 1.08
CA PHE A 134 30.04 -12.01 0.05
C PHE A 134 30.41 -13.35 0.68
N LYS A 135 29.77 -14.42 0.22
CA LYS A 135 30.09 -15.78 0.66
C LYS A 135 31.45 -16.24 0.13
N ASP A 136 31.82 -15.76 -1.05
CA ASP A 136 33.07 -16.08 -1.73
C ASP A 136 33.95 -14.83 -1.77
N GLN A 137 35.15 -14.89 -1.19
CA GLN A 137 36.05 -13.75 -1.10
C GLN A 137 36.72 -13.40 -2.44
N ILE A 138 36.58 -14.24 -3.46
CA ILE A 138 37.18 -14.08 -4.81
C ILE A 138 36.08 -13.78 -5.86
N ASP A 139 34.92 -13.38 -5.44
CA ASP A 139 33.82 -13.04 -6.36
C ASP A 139 34.22 -11.82 -7.21
N GLN A 140 34.11 -11.98 -8.56
CA GLN A 140 34.45 -10.91 -9.53
C GLN A 140 33.53 -9.69 -9.42
N ILE A 141 32.34 -9.84 -8.79
CA ILE A 141 31.38 -8.76 -8.54
C ILE A 141 31.76 -7.96 -7.27
N GLN A 142 32.81 -8.39 -6.54
CA GLN A 142 33.24 -7.73 -5.33
C GLN A 142 33.69 -6.30 -5.63
N THR A 143 32.83 -5.34 -5.45
CA THR A 143 33.09 -3.91 -5.64
C THR A 143 32.86 -3.18 -4.31
N SER A 144 33.44 -2.01 -4.22
CA SER A 144 33.27 -1.13 -3.06
C SER A 144 32.54 0.15 -3.50
N GLY A 145 31.81 0.75 -2.57
CA GLY A 145 31.13 2.01 -2.82
C GLY A 145 29.61 1.90 -2.82
N VAL A 146 28.98 2.91 -3.36
CA VAL A 146 27.52 3.04 -3.41
C VAL A 146 27.09 3.18 -4.86
N GLU A 147 26.22 2.29 -5.28
CA GLU A 147 25.55 2.35 -6.58
C GLU A 147 24.22 3.07 -6.43
N ASN A 148 23.89 3.98 -7.35
CA ASN A 148 22.62 4.67 -7.42
C ASN A 148 22.06 4.56 -8.84
N SER A 149 20.84 4.07 -8.95
CA SER A 149 20.13 3.96 -10.21
C SER A 149 18.80 4.70 -10.12
N TYR A 150 18.48 5.47 -11.14
CA TYR A 150 17.27 6.27 -11.21
C TYR A 150 16.42 5.82 -12.38
N SER A 151 15.10 5.73 -12.18
CA SER A 151 14.16 5.44 -13.25
C SER A 151 12.87 6.24 -13.09
N ALA A 152 12.21 6.52 -14.21
CA ALA A 152 10.89 7.16 -14.19
C ALA A 152 9.84 6.15 -13.72
N ALA A 153 8.86 6.60 -12.95
CA ALA A 153 7.72 5.81 -12.52
C ALA A 153 6.43 6.47 -13.01
N LEU A 154 5.57 5.69 -13.69
CA LEU A 154 4.26 6.11 -14.14
C LEU A 154 3.23 5.12 -13.61
N ASP A 155 2.21 5.65 -12.91
CA ASP A 155 1.12 4.86 -12.37
C ASP A 155 -0.21 5.37 -12.93
N PHE A 156 -1.19 4.46 -13.07
CA PHE A 156 -2.58 4.79 -13.44
C PHE A 156 -3.53 4.09 -12.48
N SER A 157 -4.62 4.76 -12.11
CA SER A 157 -5.62 4.19 -11.21
C SER A 157 -7.04 4.64 -11.52
N SER A 158 -7.99 3.84 -11.06
CA SER A 158 -9.41 4.18 -11.04
C SER A 158 -9.99 3.84 -9.67
N TYR A 159 -10.93 4.65 -9.21
CA TYR A 159 -11.59 4.52 -7.91
C TYR A 159 -13.04 4.94 -7.99
N PHE A 160 -13.95 3.99 -7.79
CA PHE A 160 -15.37 4.27 -7.65
C PHE A 160 -15.77 4.23 -6.19
N TYR A 161 -16.49 5.23 -5.73
CA TYR A 161 -16.91 5.32 -4.35
C TYR A 161 -18.28 5.92 -4.16
N MET A 162 -18.93 5.43 -3.12
CA MET A 162 -20.20 5.89 -2.56
C MET A 162 -20.00 6.19 -1.07
N PRO A 163 -20.97 6.77 -0.36
CA PRO A 163 -20.82 7.08 1.06
C PRO A 163 -20.45 5.88 1.96
N THR A 164 -20.82 4.65 1.55
CA THR A 164 -20.67 3.44 2.37
C THR A 164 -19.85 2.32 1.72
N TRP A 165 -19.42 2.44 0.48
CA TRP A 165 -18.58 1.41 -0.16
C TRP A 165 -17.73 1.99 -1.27
N TYR A 166 -16.67 1.27 -1.59
CA TYR A 166 -15.75 1.62 -2.67
C TYR A 166 -15.18 0.39 -3.35
N VAL A 167 -14.71 0.60 -4.57
CA VAL A 167 -13.86 -0.33 -5.32
C VAL A 167 -12.84 0.48 -6.11
N GLY A 168 -11.61 -0.01 -6.21
CA GLY A 168 -10.56 0.66 -6.96
C GLY A 168 -9.57 -0.31 -7.54
N ILE A 169 -8.90 0.12 -8.60
CA ILE A 169 -7.78 -0.58 -9.22
C ILE A 169 -6.64 0.40 -9.44
N GLN A 170 -5.42 -0.05 -9.21
CA GLN A 170 -4.20 0.68 -9.51
C GLN A 170 -3.24 -0.19 -10.30
N PHE A 171 -2.59 0.40 -11.28
CA PHE A 171 -1.46 -0.14 -12.01
C PHE A 171 -0.24 0.73 -11.70
N GLU A 172 0.80 0.14 -11.14
CA GLU A 172 2.04 0.83 -10.81
C GLU A 172 3.14 0.40 -11.78
N ASN A 173 4.04 1.35 -12.10
CA ASN A 173 5.15 1.16 -13.01
C ASN A 173 4.70 0.68 -14.41
N ILE A 174 3.66 1.32 -14.97
CA ILE A 174 3.10 0.95 -16.30
C ILE A 174 4.14 1.10 -17.43
N ASN A 175 5.11 1.99 -17.25
CA ASN A 175 6.22 2.20 -18.19
C ASN A 175 7.33 1.14 -18.05
N GLN A 176 7.32 0.33 -17.00
CA GLN A 176 8.29 -0.74 -16.73
C GLN A 176 9.74 -0.31 -17.03
N SER A 177 10.12 0.87 -16.53
CA SER A 177 11.45 1.45 -16.76
C SER A 177 12.58 0.50 -16.37
N GLU A 178 13.57 0.44 -17.22
CA GLU A 178 14.83 -0.26 -16.96
C GLU A 178 15.79 0.69 -16.22
N TYR A 179 16.67 0.10 -15.42
CA TYR A 179 17.75 0.78 -14.75
C TYR A 179 18.99 -0.12 -14.71
N GLU A 180 20.15 0.50 -14.79
CA GLU A 180 21.41 -0.23 -14.78
C GLU A 180 21.76 -0.70 -13.37
N THR A 181 22.34 -1.89 -13.26
CA THR A 181 22.88 -2.46 -12.03
C THR A 181 24.22 -3.11 -12.32
N ILE A 182 25.16 -3.01 -11.37
CA ILE A 182 26.51 -3.62 -11.51
C ILE A 182 26.41 -5.14 -11.53
N ALA A 183 25.51 -5.73 -10.76
CA ALA A 183 25.38 -7.17 -10.64
C ALA A 183 24.82 -7.84 -11.93
N ASP A 184 23.76 -7.25 -12.51
CA ASP A 184 23.00 -7.87 -13.60
C ASP A 184 23.07 -7.10 -14.93
N GLY A 185 23.82 -5.99 -14.97
CA GLY A 185 23.88 -5.06 -16.12
C GLY A 185 22.60 -4.25 -16.30
N SER A 186 21.43 -4.84 -16.21
CA SER A 186 20.13 -4.14 -16.31
C SER A 186 19.07 -4.85 -15.50
N SER A 187 18.25 -4.07 -14.82
CA SER A 187 17.07 -4.54 -14.08
C SER A 187 15.85 -3.72 -14.48
N LYS A 188 14.65 -4.22 -14.19
CA LYS A 188 13.40 -3.62 -14.65
C LYS A 188 12.38 -3.50 -13.53
N ASN A 189 11.77 -2.33 -13.43
CA ASN A 189 10.60 -2.15 -12.56
C ASN A 189 9.41 -2.93 -13.13
N LEU A 190 8.92 -3.93 -12.40
CA LEU A 190 7.80 -4.73 -12.84
C LEU A 190 6.48 -3.96 -12.72
N LEU A 191 5.58 -4.24 -13.66
CA LEU A 191 4.19 -3.81 -13.56
C LEU A 191 3.52 -4.50 -12.37
N ASN A 192 2.98 -3.68 -11.45
CA ASN A 192 2.18 -4.14 -10.33
C ASN A 192 0.74 -3.71 -10.49
N TYR A 193 -0.19 -4.54 -10.03
CA TYR A 193 -1.60 -4.18 -9.96
C TYR A 193 -2.13 -4.40 -8.55
N THR A 194 -2.98 -3.47 -8.10
CA THR A 194 -3.66 -3.54 -6.81
C THR A 194 -5.15 -3.32 -7.02
N ILE A 195 -5.97 -4.22 -6.48
CA ILE A 195 -7.43 -4.08 -6.44
C ILE A 195 -7.82 -3.91 -4.99
N ILE A 196 -8.65 -2.92 -4.71
CA ILE A 196 -9.18 -2.65 -3.37
C ILE A 196 -10.70 -2.60 -3.41
N ALA A 197 -11.33 -3.11 -2.36
CA ALA A 197 -12.76 -2.97 -2.15
C ALA A 197 -13.06 -2.89 -0.64
N GLY A 198 -14.09 -2.15 -0.27
CA GLY A 198 -14.52 -2.08 1.11
C GLY A 198 -15.94 -1.56 1.25
N LYS A 199 -16.60 -1.94 2.34
CA LYS A 199 -17.96 -1.51 2.65
C LYS A 199 -18.11 -1.26 4.14
N ALA A 200 -18.77 -0.17 4.49
CA ALA A 200 -19.15 0.16 5.86
C ALA A 200 -20.60 -0.29 6.12
N PHE A 201 -20.80 -0.98 7.22
CA PHE A 201 -22.09 -1.43 7.74
C PHE A 201 -22.32 -0.76 9.09
N PRO A 202 -23.12 0.32 9.19
CA PRO A 202 -23.53 0.88 10.47
C PRO A 202 -24.44 -0.10 11.20
N PHE A 203 -23.97 -0.71 12.30
CA PHE A 203 -24.81 -1.58 13.14
C PHE A 203 -25.62 -0.80 14.14
N SER A 204 -25.12 0.33 14.60
CA SER A 204 -25.82 1.27 15.49
C SER A 204 -25.30 2.69 15.23
N SER A 205 -25.84 3.67 15.96
CA SER A 205 -25.33 5.04 15.94
C SER A 205 -23.84 5.13 16.30
N ASN A 206 -23.33 4.16 17.05
CA ASN A 206 -22.01 4.21 17.66
C ASN A 206 -21.06 3.15 17.14
N ILE A 207 -21.53 2.17 16.35
CA ILE A 207 -20.69 1.06 15.88
C ILE A 207 -20.83 0.88 14.38
N VAL A 208 -19.70 0.92 13.67
CA VAL A 208 -19.64 0.64 12.23
C VAL A 208 -18.66 -0.52 12.00
N PHE A 209 -19.11 -1.54 11.30
CA PHE A 209 -18.26 -2.63 10.81
C PHE A 209 -17.80 -2.34 9.39
N LYS A 210 -16.50 -2.46 9.14
CA LYS A 210 -15.89 -2.19 7.83
C LYS A 210 -15.00 -3.36 7.40
N PRO A 211 -15.52 -4.36 6.68
CA PRO A 211 -14.69 -5.28 5.93
C PRO A 211 -14.08 -4.58 4.72
N SER A 212 -12.80 -4.92 4.43
CA SER A 212 -12.11 -4.50 3.23
C SER A 212 -11.19 -5.58 2.70
N LEU A 213 -11.02 -5.59 1.38
CA LEU A 213 -10.20 -6.53 0.63
C LEU A 213 -9.15 -5.75 -0.14
N LEU A 214 -7.93 -6.25 -0.13
CA LEU A 214 -6.86 -5.82 -1.02
C LEU A 214 -6.28 -7.05 -1.72
N LEU A 215 -6.22 -6.99 -3.03
CA LEU A 215 -5.57 -7.98 -3.87
C LEU A 215 -4.43 -7.30 -4.62
N ARG A 216 -3.23 -7.82 -4.51
CA ARG A 216 -2.05 -7.27 -5.17
C ARG A 216 -1.34 -8.36 -5.94
N GLY A 217 -0.87 -8.03 -7.13
CA GLY A 217 -0.12 -8.95 -7.93
C GLY A 217 0.93 -8.25 -8.79
N THR A 218 1.96 -9.01 -9.11
CA THR A 218 3.00 -8.72 -10.08
C THR A 218 3.31 -9.99 -10.86
N LYS A 219 4.18 -9.93 -11.85
CA LYS A 219 4.57 -11.11 -12.62
C LYS A 219 5.12 -12.21 -11.69
N GLY A 220 4.33 -13.29 -11.51
CA GLY A 220 4.72 -14.46 -10.71
C GLY A 220 4.44 -14.38 -9.20
N SER A 221 3.82 -13.30 -8.68
CA SER A 221 3.43 -13.18 -7.28
C SER A 221 2.02 -12.62 -7.13
N PHE A 222 1.26 -13.15 -6.18
CA PHE A 222 -0.09 -12.68 -5.84
C PHE A 222 -0.32 -12.74 -4.33
N ILE A 223 -0.91 -11.70 -3.78
CA ILE A 223 -1.21 -11.60 -2.35
C ILE A 223 -2.61 -11.04 -2.17
N GLY A 224 -3.35 -11.68 -1.27
CA GLY A 224 -4.65 -11.22 -0.80
C GLY A 224 -4.59 -10.80 0.66
N GLU A 225 -5.26 -9.71 1.00
CA GLU A 225 -5.42 -9.22 2.37
C GLU A 225 -6.91 -8.99 2.65
N LEU A 226 -7.41 -9.59 3.72
CA LEU A 226 -8.76 -9.36 4.24
C LEU A 226 -8.64 -8.63 5.57
N ASN A 227 -9.19 -7.42 5.61
CA ASN A 227 -9.27 -6.64 6.84
C ASN A 227 -10.71 -6.62 7.37
N LEU A 228 -10.86 -6.81 8.66
CA LEU A 228 -12.12 -6.66 9.39
C LEU A 228 -11.90 -5.62 10.49
N SER A 229 -12.57 -4.48 10.39
CA SER A 229 -12.42 -3.37 11.33
C SER A 229 -13.74 -2.93 11.91
N LEU A 230 -13.73 -2.49 13.16
CA LEU A 230 -14.86 -1.90 13.88
C LEU A 230 -14.48 -0.47 14.28
N LEU A 231 -15.38 0.46 13.98
CA LEU A 231 -15.30 1.84 14.46
C LEU A 231 -16.28 2.03 15.64
N PHE A 232 -15.78 2.57 16.73
CA PHE A 232 -16.55 2.89 17.92
C PHE A 232 -16.61 4.42 18.13
N ASN A 233 -17.82 4.95 18.29
CA ASN A 233 -18.10 6.36 18.57
C ASN A 233 -17.39 7.35 17.62
N GLU A 234 -17.21 6.98 16.36
CA GLU A 234 -16.45 7.75 15.36
C GLU A 234 -15.00 8.10 15.82
N THR A 235 -14.49 7.41 16.84
CA THR A 235 -13.23 7.76 17.51
C THR A 235 -12.20 6.63 17.48
N PHE A 236 -12.61 5.40 17.75
CA PHE A 236 -11.69 4.26 17.86
C PHE A 236 -11.92 3.25 16.76
N TRP A 237 -10.88 2.95 15.99
CA TRP A 237 -10.84 1.79 15.13
C TRP A 237 -10.07 0.66 15.80
N VAL A 238 -10.65 -0.53 15.76
CA VAL A 238 -9.97 -1.77 16.12
C VAL A 238 -10.18 -2.74 14.96
N GLY A 239 -9.13 -3.40 14.53
CA GLY A 239 -9.22 -4.29 13.38
C GLY A 239 -8.21 -5.42 13.41
N MET A 240 -8.47 -6.38 12.54
CA MET A 240 -7.59 -7.49 12.25
C MET A 240 -7.48 -7.66 10.74
N THR A 241 -6.26 -7.92 10.27
CA THR A 241 -5.99 -8.24 8.86
C THR A 241 -5.39 -9.62 8.77
N TYR A 242 -5.93 -10.44 7.88
CA TYR A 242 -5.31 -11.67 7.44
C TYR A 242 -4.66 -11.43 6.08
N ARG A 243 -3.37 -11.65 5.98
CA ARG A 243 -2.60 -11.63 4.73
C ARG A 243 -2.27 -13.06 4.33
N SER A 244 -2.64 -13.41 3.10
CA SER A 244 -2.55 -14.80 2.62
C SER A 244 -1.17 -15.40 2.87
N ASN A 245 -1.14 -16.51 3.63
CA ASN A 245 0.00 -17.36 3.96
C ASN A 245 1.20 -16.66 4.63
N THR A 246 1.05 -15.45 5.14
CA THR A 246 2.18 -14.70 5.72
C THR A 246 1.94 -14.22 7.14
N GLU A 247 0.88 -13.45 7.38
CA GLU A 247 0.74 -12.67 8.62
C GLU A 247 -0.73 -12.52 9.03
N ILE A 248 -0.93 -12.40 10.35
CA ILE A 248 -2.15 -11.86 10.95
C ILE A 248 -1.74 -10.57 11.65
N SER A 249 -2.46 -9.49 11.36
CA SER A 249 -2.16 -8.17 11.92
C SER A 249 -3.28 -7.71 12.83
N PHE A 250 -2.93 -7.07 13.93
CA PHE A 250 -3.84 -6.38 14.83
C PHE A 250 -3.63 -4.88 14.64
N ILE A 251 -4.74 -4.14 14.52
CA ILE A 251 -4.73 -2.74 14.14
C ILE A 251 -5.56 -1.95 15.13
N PHE A 252 -5.03 -0.80 15.54
CA PHE A 252 -5.71 0.17 16.35
C PHE A 252 -5.49 1.57 15.77
N GLU A 253 -6.54 2.40 15.66
CA GLU A 253 -6.44 3.83 15.34
C GLU A 253 -7.31 4.64 16.27
N TYR A 254 -6.78 5.73 16.76
CA TYR A 254 -7.48 6.75 17.52
C TYR A 254 -7.63 8.02 16.69
N ASN A 255 -8.89 8.47 16.52
CA ASN A 255 -9.24 9.63 15.74
C ASN A 255 -9.65 10.78 16.67
N LEU A 256 -8.76 11.74 16.89
CA LEU A 256 -8.99 12.88 17.77
C LEU A 256 -9.70 13.99 16.99
N LYS A 257 -10.99 14.22 17.33
CA LYS A 257 -11.83 15.31 16.80
C LYS A 257 -11.87 15.35 15.26
N GLN A 258 -11.75 14.19 14.60
CA GLN A 258 -11.72 14.05 13.13
C GLN A 258 -10.62 14.90 12.46
N LYS A 259 -9.53 15.20 13.16
CA LYS A 259 -8.41 15.98 12.65
C LYS A 259 -7.09 15.25 12.76
N LEU A 260 -6.78 14.73 13.94
CA LEU A 260 -5.55 13.98 14.20
C LEU A 260 -5.88 12.50 14.34
N ARG A 261 -5.20 11.67 13.60
CA ARG A 261 -5.33 10.21 13.62
C ARG A 261 -4.00 9.61 14.01
N ILE A 262 -4.01 8.73 14.98
CA ILE A 262 -2.82 8.00 15.45
C ILE A 262 -3.16 6.53 15.40
N GLY A 263 -2.39 5.77 14.65
CA GLY A 263 -2.58 4.35 14.47
C GLY A 263 -1.36 3.53 14.84
N TYR A 264 -1.59 2.32 15.27
CA TYR A 264 -0.57 1.32 15.51
C TYR A 264 -1.04 -0.03 14.97
N SER A 265 -0.13 -0.77 14.35
CA SER A 265 -0.37 -2.17 14.06
C SER A 265 0.80 -3.06 14.47
N PHE A 266 0.46 -4.28 14.81
CA PHE A 266 1.38 -5.37 15.10
C PHE A 266 1.07 -6.53 14.17
N ASP A 267 2.08 -7.00 13.42
CA ASP A 267 1.94 -8.12 12.51
C ASP A 267 2.64 -9.34 13.08
N TYR A 268 1.87 -10.39 13.26
CA TYR A 268 2.31 -11.69 13.70
C TYR A 268 2.45 -12.64 12.52
N SER A 269 3.64 -13.17 12.30
CA SER A 269 3.87 -14.15 11.24
C SER A 269 3.24 -15.49 11.55
N ILE A 270 2.65 -16.09 10.51
CA ILE A 270 2.06 -17.44 10.58
C ILE A 270 2.85 -18.47 9.75
N ASN A 271 4.00 -18.07 9.22
CA ASN A 271 4.88 -18.93 8.45
C ASN A 271 6.10 -19.41 9.28
N SER A 272 6.99 -20.18 8.66
CA SER A 272 8.18 -20.77 9.32
C SER A 272 9.18 -19.73 9.85
N LEU A 273 9.08 -18.47 9.44
CA LEU A 273 9.95 -17.38 9.91
C LEU A 273 9.57 -16.88 11.31
N GLN A 274 8.40 -17.27 11.85
CA GLN A 274 7.88 -16.83 13.15
C GLN A 274 8.88 -16.99 14.31
N THR A 275 9.71 -18.02 14.28
CA THR A 275 10.67 -18.32 15.35
C THR A 275 11.93 -17.45 15.30
N GLN A 276 12.13 -16.67 14.23
CA GLN A 276 13.35 -15.92 13.99
C GLN A 276 13.24 -14.44 14.34
N TYR A 277 12.02 -13.90 14.55
CA TYR A 277 11.78 -12.49 14.84
C TYR A 277 10.55 -12.23 15.72
N SER A 278 10.47 -11.05 16.30
CA SER A 278 9.45 -10.65 17.29
C SER A 278 8.20 -10.01 16.67
N GLY A 279 7.95 -10.19 15.37
CA GLY A 279 6.84 -9.57 14.63
C GLY A 279 7.27 -8.30 13.88
N SER A 280 6.29 -7.59 13.32
CA SER A 280 6.51 -6.30 12.67
C SER A 280 5.62 -5.24 13.30
N HIS A 281 6.11 -4.02 13.38
CA HIS A 281 5.44 -2.90 14.01
C HIS A 281 5.26 -1.76 13.01
N GLU A 282 4.09 -1.12 13.04
CA GLU A 282 3.82 0.03 12.17
C GLU A 282 3.11 1.13 12.96
N LEU A 283 3.60 2.35 12.82
CA LEU A 283 3.01 3.56 13.37
C LEU A 283 2.44 4.41 12.24
N PHE A 284 1.24 4.90 12.43
CA PHE A 284 0.53 5.80 11.53
C PHE A 284 0.22 7.12 12.23
N LEU A 285 0.46 8.23 11.53
CA LEU A 285 0.06 9.56 11.95
C LEU A 285 -0.66 10.23 10.77
N GLY A 286 -1.90 10.64 10.98
CA GLY A 286 -2.71 11.36 9.99
C GLY A 286 -3.19 12.71 10.52
N PHE A 287 -3.23 13.70 9.64
CA PHE A 287 -3.76 15.02 9.95
C PHE A 287 -4.67 15.50 8.83
N ASP A 288 -5.93 15.84 9.17
CA ASP A 288 -6.95 16.25 8.22
C ASP A 288 -7.38 17.71 8.48
N ILE A 289 -7.24 18.56 7.46
CA ILE A 289 -7.75 19.92 7.46
C ILE A 289 -9.04 19.92 6.64
N GLN A 290 -10.18 20.01 7.32
CA GLN A 290 -11.48 19.98 6.64
C GLN A 290 -11.67 21.21 5.75
N VAL A 291 -12.13 20.97 4.52
CA VAL A 291 -12.41 21.99 3.53
C VAL A 291 -13.88 21.86 3.15
N LYS A 292 -14.72 22.79 3.63
CA LYS A 292 -16.16 22.77 3.36
C LYS A 292 -16.43 22.99 1.88
N ASN A 293 -16.89 21.97 1.17
CA ASN A 293 -17.40 22.08 -0.19
C ASN A 293 -18.79 21.44 -0.25
N LYS A 294 -19.82 22.24 -0.55
CA LYS A 294 -21.23 21.79 -0.63
C LYS A 294 -21.53 20.74 -1.71
N ASN A 295 -20.59 20.51 -2.61
CA ASN A 295 -20.80 19.66 -3.80
C ASN A 295 -20.02 18.33 -3.76
N MET A 296 -19.30 18.02 -2.68
CA MET A 296 -18.54 16.77 -2.58
C MET A 296 -19.35 15.69 -1.86
N VAL A 297 -19.36 14.51 -2.46
CA VAL A 297 -19.75 13.27 -1.76
C VAL A 297 -18.46 12.76 -1.13
N SER A 298 -18.30 12.96 0.17
CA SER A 298 -17.17 12.43 0.92
C SER A 298 -17.48 10.99 1.39
N PRO A 299 -16.56 10.05 1.22
CA PRO A 299 -16.73 8.73 1.82
C PRO A 299 -16.59 8.88 3.34
N ARG A 300 -17.69 8.78 4.06
CA ARG A 300 -17.78 9.08 5.50
C ARG A 300 -16.88 8.20 6.38
N TYR A 301 -16.54 7.00 5.90
CA TYR A 301 -15.83 5.98 6.68
C TYR A 301 -14.51 5.52 6.06
N PHE A 302 -14.00 6.24 5.03
CA PHE A 302 -12.82 5.81 4.28
C PHE A 302 -11.76 6.91 4.15
#